data_03d6aef4987ee5acea63072f3e1fe745
#
_entry.id   03d6aef4987ee5acea63072f3e1fe745
#
_cell.length_a   1.000
_cell.length_b   1.000
_cell.length_c   1.000
_cell.angle_alpha   90.00
_cell.angle_beta   90.00
_cell.angle_gamma   90.00
#
_symmetry.space_group_name_H-M   'P 1'
#
loop_
_entity.id
_entity.type
_entity.pdbx_description
1 polymer ?
#
loop_
_entity_poly.entity_id
_entity_poly.type
_entity_poly.pdbx_seq_one_letter_code
_entity_poly.pdbx_strand_id
1 'polypeptide(L)'
;VIGDVQSNKTKFVAERAHWVHTVCRLKTACRLSEQRPSSMPPLQVCIEVNIAGEAAKHGVEPEEAVALAVEVAKLPNIVVRGLMCVAKAGGSEAELKVQFQTMRKLLSDLNTAGVKADVLSMGMSDDMPAAIECGATHVRIGSAIFGKRG
;
A
#
# COMPACT_ATOMS: atom_id res chain seq x y z
N VAL A 1 8.26 -1.58 5.53
CA VAL A 1 7.30 -1.45 6.64
C VAL A 1 5.89 -1.68 6.11
N ILE A 2 5.18 -2.62 6.73
CA ILE A 2 3.82 -2.98 6.33
C ILE A 2 2.78 -2.59 7.40
N GLY A 3 3.20 -2.41 8.63
CA GLY A 3 2.30 -1.95 9.70
C GLY A 3 1.95 -0.48 9.57
N ASP A 4 0.87 -0.06 10.22
CA ASP A 4 0.45 1.33 10.24
C ASP A 4 1.53 2.21 10.89
N VAL A 5 1.83 3.35 10.25
CA VAL A 5 2.84 4.27 10.75
C VAL A 5 2.17 5.33 11.60
N GLN A 6 2.39 5.26 12.90
CA GLN A 6 1.86 6.25 13.84
C GLN A 6 2.62 7.57 13.70
N SER A 7 1.93 8.68 13.98
CA SER A 7 2.50 10.01 13.83
C SER A 7 3.81 10.22 14.62
N ASN A 8 3.92 9.61 15.79
CA ASN A 8 5.11 9.73 16.63
C ASN A 8 6.26 8.83 16.20
N LYS A 9 6.05 7.98 15.17
CA LYS A 9 7.04 7.05 14.66
C LYS A 9 7.54 7.40 13.26
N THR A 10 7.00 8.44 12.63
CA THR A 10 7.33 8.77 11.25
C THR A 10 8.81 9.08 11.06
N LYS A 11 9.42 9.78 12.00
CA LYS A 11 10.85 10.11 11.89
C LYS A 11 11.71 8.86 11.87
N PHE A 12 11.42 7.91 12.76
CA PHE A 12 12.14 6.64 12.82
C PHE A 12 12.04 5.90 11.48
N VAL A 13 10.83 5.81 10.93
CA VAL A 13 10.58 5.15 9.65
C VAL A 13 11.27 5.89 8.52
N ALA A 14 11.15 7.22 8.47
CA ALA A 14 11.73 8.03 7.41
C ALA A 14 13.26 7.92 7.36
N GLU A 15 13.90 7.71 8.50
CA GLU A 15 15.35 7.63 8.56
C GLU A 15 15.90 6.23 8.29
N ARG A 16 15.05 5.19 8.33
CA ARG A 16 15.52 3.79 8.28
C ARG A 16 14.86 2.92 7.22
N ALA A 17 13.62 3.19 6.86
CA ALA A 17 12.89 2.33 5.91
C ALA A 17 13.25 2.67 4.47
N HIS A 18 13.17 1.68 3.60
CA HIS A 18 13.27 1.88 2.16
C HIS A 18 11.89 1.89 1.51
N TRP A 19 10.93 1.17 2.10
CA TRP A 19 9.55 1.05 1.64
C TRP A 19 8.57 1.19 2.78
N VAL A 20 7.44 1.85 2.51
CA VAL A 20 6.29 1.90 3.42
C VAL A 20 5.05 1.54 2.60
N HIS A 21 4.37 0.46 2.96
CA HIS A 21 3.22 -0.04 2.21
C HIS A 21 1.87 0.46 2.72
N THR A 22 1.84 1.24 3.77
CA THR A 22 0.62 1.56 4.50
C THR A 22 0.30 3.04 4.58
N VAL A 23 0.67 3.80 3.57
CA VAL A 23 0.35 5.22 3.53
C VAL A 23 -1.12 5.40 3.16
N CYS A 24 -1.90 5.95 4.06
CA CYS A 24 -3.32 6.18 3.83
C CYS A 24 -3.78 7.58 4.22
N ARG A 25 -2.83 8.45 4.60
CA ARG A 25 -3.13 9.84 4.97
C ARG A 25 -2.07 10.76 4.40
N LEU A 26 -2.52 11.88 3.84
CA LEU A 26 -1.59 12.88 3.32
C LEU A 26 -0.68 13.42 4.43
N LYS A 27 -1.21 13.63 5.62
CA LYS A 27 -0.45 14.12 6.76
C LYS A 27 0.76 13.21 7.08
N THR A 28 0.54 11.90 7.09
CA THR A 28 1.62 10.93 7.32
C THR A 28 2.66 11.01 6.21
N ALA A 29 2.23 11.08 4.96
CA ALA A 29 3.13 11.20 3.82
C ALA A 29 3.95 12.49 3.89
N CYS A 30 3.34 13.60 4.26
CA CYS A 30 4.05 14.87 4.41
C CYS A 30 5.14 14.77 5.48
N ARG A 31 4.84 14.16 6.61
CA ARG A 31 5.84 13.96 7.67
C ARG A 31 6.98 13.08 7.23
N LEU A 32 6.68 11.97 6.55
CA LEU A 32 7.71 11.09 6.00
C LEU A 32 8.61 11.84 5.02
N SER A 33 8.00 12.63 4.15
CA SER A 33 8.74 13.43 3.16
C SER A 33 9.66 14.43 3.83
N GLU A 34 9.17 15.16 4.82
CA GLU A 34 9.93 16.19 5.53
C GLU A 34 11.05 15.59 6.37
N GLN A 35 10.82 14.43 6.97
CA GLN A 35 11.76 13.79 7.88
C GLN A 35 12.76 12.87 7.18
N ARG A 36 12.52 12.55 5.90
CA ARG A 36 13.44 11.72 5.12
C ARG A 36 14.73 12.49 4.85
N PRO A 37 15.91 11.97 5.26
CA PRO A 37 17.16 12.66 4.95
C PRO A 37 17.38 12.79 3.45
N SER A 38 17.77 13.96 2.98
CA SER A 38 18.00 14.19 1.56
C SER A 38 19.20 13.41 1.02
N SER A 39 20.08 12.93 1.91
CA SER A 39 21.19 12.07 1.56
C SER A 39 20.78 10.64 1.25
N MET A 40 19.54 10.24 1.60
CA MET A 40 19.02 8.92 1.32
C MET A 40 18.23 8.91 0.02
N PRO A 41 18.14 7.75 -0.67
CA PRO A 41 17.25 7.65 -1.83
C PRO A 41 15.81 7.96 -1.43
N PRO A 42 14.95 8.39 -2.36
CA PRO A 42 13.55 8.65 -2.05
C PRO A 42 12.87 7.43 -1.40
N LEU A 43 12.02 7.72 -0.42
CA LEU A 43 11.24 6.67 0.25
C LEU A 43 10.19 6.15 -0.71
N GLN A 44 10.14 4.85 -0.91
CA GLN A 44 9.17 4.22 -1.80
C GLN A 44 7.93 3.86 -1.00
N VAL A 45 6.76 4.31 -1.45
CA VAL A 45 5.52 4.11 -0.72
C VAL A 45 4.44 3.48 -1.59
N CYS A 46 3.56 2.73 -0.94
CA CYS A 46 2.31 2.26 -1.54
C CYS A 46 1.16 2.89 -0.75
N ILE A 47 0.11 3.23 -1.46
CA ILE A 47 -1.10 3.77 -0.85
C ILE A 47 -1.95 2.59 -0.40
N GLU A 48 -2.28 2.56 0.88
CA GLU A 48 -3.12 1.52 1.44
C GLU A 48 -4.59 1.81 1.16
N VAL A 49 -5.26 0.85 0.53
CA VAL A 49 -6.67 0.96 0.14
C VAL A 49 -7.51 0.04 1.01
N ASN A 50 -8.60 0.55 1.57
CA ASN A 50 -9.57 -0.26 2.32
C ASN A 50 -10.49 -0.96 1.33
N ILE A 51 -10.03 -2.08 0.77
CA ILE A 51 -10.75 -2.83 -0.25
C ILE A 51 -11.82 -3.74 0.32
N ALA A 52 -11.66 -4.15 1.57
CA ALA A 52 -12.60 -5.05 2.22
C ALA A 52 -13.87 -4.34 2.69
N GLY A 53 -13.88 -3.01 2.74
CA GLY A 53 -15.05 -2.23 3.11
C GLY A 53 -15.38 -2.25 4.60
N GLU A 54 -14.48 -2.73 5.44
CA GLU A 54 -14.70 -2.78 6.87
C GLU A 54 -14.34 -1.43 7.51
N ALA A 55 -15.27 -0.85 8.26
CA ALA A 55 -15.10 0.47 8.83
C ALA A 55 -13.93 0.58 9.81
N ALA A 56 -13.59 -0.50 10.50
CA ALA A 56 -12.51 -0.51 11.47
C ALA A 56 -11.13 -0.73 10.86
N LYS A 57 -11.04 -1.00 9.57
CA LYS A 57 -9.77 -1.25 8.91
C LYS A 57 -9.09 0.03 8.47
N HIS A 58 -7.78 -0.04 8.32
CA HIS A 58 -6.98 1.06 7.81
C HIS A 58 -7.09 1.15 6.28
N GLY A 59 -6.70 2.29 5.76
CA GLY A 59 -6.67 2.49 4.33
C GLY A 59 -7.70 3.52 3.88
N VAL A 60 -7.45 4.09 2.70
CA VAL A 60 -8.40 5.03 2.10
C VAL A 60 -9.46 4.26 1.33
N GLU A 61 -10.62 4.88 1.17
CA GLU A 61 -11.66 4.31 0.32
C GLU A 61 -11.15 4.24 -1.13
N PRO A 62 -11.56 3.22 -1.90
CA PRO A 62 -11.12 3.10 -3.29
C PRO A 62 -11.33 4.35 -4.11
N GLU A 63 -12.42 5.07 -3.90
CA GLU A 63 -12.75 6.28 -4.61
C GLU A 63 -11.77 7.43 -4.34
N GLU A 64 -11.07 7.37 -3.22
CA GLU A 64 -10.14 8.43 -2.80
C GLU A 64 -8.68 8.09 -3.07
N ALA A 65 -8.41 6.84 -3.48
CA ALA A 65 -7.04 6.36 -3.60
C ALA A 65 -6.24 7.11 -4.65
N VAL A 66 -6.81 7.36 -5.81
CA VAL A 66 -6.11 8.05 -6.90
C VAL A 66 -5.78 9.49 -6.49
N ALA A 67 -6.73 10.20 -5.90
CA ALA A 67 -6.51 11.58 -5.47
C ALA A 67 -5.40 11.68 -4.43
N LEU A 68 -5.41 10.78 -3.45
CA LEU A 68 -4.36 10.75 -2.44
C LEU A 68 -2.99 10.44 -3.07
N ALA A 69 -2.94 9.46 -3.97
CA ALA A 69 -1.69 9.08 -4.63
C ALA A 69 -1.11 10.24 -5.43
N VAL A 70 -1.94 10.99 -6.13
CA VAL A 70 -1.49 12.16 -6.91
C VAL A 70 -0.88 13.21 -5.97
N GLU A 71 -1.51 13.48 -4.85
CA GLU A 71 -0.99 14.46 -3.89
C GLU A 71 0.31 13.99 -3.24
N VAL A 72 0.40 12.71 -2.87
CA VAL A 72 1.62 12.15 -2.28
C VAL A 72 2.77 12.16 -3.29
N ALA A 73 2.46 11.90 -4.56
CA ALA A 73 3.48 11.89 -5.61
C ALA A 73 4.13 13.25 -5.85
N LYS A 74 3.50 14.33 -5.41
CA LYS A 74 4.06 15.69 -5.52
C LYS A 74 5.06 16.01 -4.43
N LEU A 75 5.15 15.19 -3.38
CA LEU A 75 6.02 15.46 -2.25
C LEU A 75 7.48 15.13 -2.56
N PRO A 76 8.44 15.93 -2.04
CA PRO A 76 9.85 15.60 -2.22
C PRO A 76 10.26 14.39 -1.39
N ASN A 77 11.32 13.73 -1.80
CA ASN A 77 11.93 12.59 -1.10
C ASN A 77 11.01 11.38 -0.95
N ILE A 78 9.94 11.32 -1.74
CA ILE A 78 8.97 10.22 -1.73
C ILE A 78 8.64 9.85 -3.17
N VAL A 79 8.46 8.53 -3.41
CA VAL A 79 8.01 8.02 -4.71
C VAL A 79 6.85 7.08 -4.47
N VAL A 80 5.72 7.35 -5.12
CA VAL A 80 4.57 6.45 -5.07
C VAL A 80 4.82 5.31 -6.05
N ARG A 81 4.94 4.10 -5.53
CA ARG A 81 5.20 2.93 -6.35
C ARG A 81 3.93 2.15 -6.70
N GLY A 82 2.87 2.30 -5.94
CA GLY A 82 1.65 1.58 -6.21
C GLY A 82 0.67 1.57 -5.07
N LEU A 83 -0.06 0.49 -4.98
CA LEU A 83 -1.17 0.32 -4.04
C LEU A 83 -0.96 -0.93 -3.20
N MET A 84 -1.57 -0.93 -2.02
CA MET A 84 -1.53 -2.06 -1.10
C MET A 84 -2.93 -2.27 -0.52
N CYS A 85 -3.31 -3.51 -0.30
CA CYS A 85 -4.54 -3.81 0.41
C CYS A 85 -4.40 -5.09 1.23
N VAL A 86 -5.31 -5.21 2.21
CA VAL A 86 -5.53 -6.46 2.94
C VAL A 86 -6.95 -6.90 2.59
N ALA A 87 -7.07 -8.06 1.92
CA ALA A 87 -8.35 -8.56 1.51
C ALA A 87 -9.18 -9.04 2.72
N LYS A 88 -10.49 -9.17 2.50
CA LYS A 88 -11.41 -9.61 3.54
C LYS A 88 -11.05 -11.02 4.02
N ALA A 89 -10.86 -11.16 5.32
CA ALA A 89 -10.59 -12.45 5.93
C ALA A 89 -11.79 -13.37 5.75
N GLY A 90 -11.53 -14.62 5.35
CA GLY A 90 -12.61 -15.59 5.17
C GLY A 90 -13.50 -15.36 3.96
N GLY A 91 -13.12 -14.44 3.07
CA GLY A 91 -13.89 -14.20 1.85
C GLY A 91 -13.82 -15.38 0.88
N SER A 92 -14.87 -15.54 0.07
CA SER A 92 -14.88 -16.55 -0.98
C SER A 92 -13.86 -16.21 -2.07
N GLU A 93 -13.50 -17.19 -2.89
CA GLU A 93 -12.59 -16.94 -4.00
C GLU A 93 -13.14 -15.87 -4.95
N ALA A 94 -14.45 -15.87 -5.20
CA ALA A 94 -15.08 -14.87 -6.04
C ALA A 94 -14.98 -13.48 -5.43
N GLU A 95 -15.20 -13.34 -4.12
CA GLU A 95 -15.07 -12.06 -3.43
C GLU A 95 -13.63 -11.53 -3.48
N LEU A 96 -12.67 -12.42 -3.25
CA LEU A 96 -11.25 -12.05 -3.30
C LEU A 96 -10.85 -11.58 -4.69
N LYS A 97 -11.30 -12.27 -5.72
CA LYS A 97 -10.99 -11.88 -7.11
C LYS A 97 -11.55 -10.51 -7.43
N VAL A 98 -12.79 -10.21 -7.01
CA VAL A 98 -13.39 -8.88 -7.22
C VAL A 98 -12.55 -7.81 -6.55
N GLN A 99 -12.14 -8.04 -5.31
CA GLN A 99 -11.32 -7.07 -4.58
C GLN A 99 -9.96 -6.84 -5.27
N PHE A 100 -9.28 -7.90 -5.66
CA PHE A 100 -7.98 -7.78 -6.31
C PHE A 100 -8.09 -7.17 -7.72
N GLN A 101 -9.15 -7.45 -8.44
CA GLN A 101 -9.40 -6.83 -9.74
C GLN A 101 -9.67 -5.33 -9.59
N THR A 102 -10.36 -4.91 -8.54
CA THR A 102 -10.56 -3.50 -8.22
C THR A 102 -9.21 -2.82 -8.00
N MET A 103 -8.31 -3.47 -7.27
CA MET A 103 -6.96 -2.94 -7.05
C MET A 103 -6.19 -2.78 -8.36
N ARG A 104 -6.30 -3.76 -9.25
CA ARG A 104 -5.66 -3.69 -10.56
C ARG A 104 -6.18 -2.52 -11.38
N LYS A 105 -7.50 -2.29 -11.33
CA LYS A 105 -8.11 -1.16 -12.03
C LYS A 105 -7.62 0.16 -11.44
N LEU A 106 -7.53 0.26 -10.11
CA LEU A 106 -7.02 1.46 -9.45
C LEU A 106 -5.58 1.75 -9.86
N LEU A 107 -4.76 0.72 -10.00
CA LEU A 107 -3.38 0.92 -10.46
C LEU A 107 -3.35 1.50 -11.87
N SER A 108 -4.22 1.01 -12.75
CA SER A 108 -4.37 1.55 -14.09
C SER A 108 -4.82 3.01 -14.04
N ASP A 109 -5.77 3.33 -13.15
CA ASP A 109 -6.25 4.69 -12.98
C ASP A 109 -5.14 5.64 -12.49
N LEU A 110 -4.25 5.15 -11.61
CA LEU A 110 -3.09 5.91 -11.17
C LEU A 110 -2.19 6.29 -12.35
N ASN A 111 -1.90 5.32 -13.21
CA ASN A 111 -1.06 5.58 -14.38
C ASN A 111 -1.72 6.57 -15.33
N THR A 112 -3.03 6.47 -15.50
CA THR A 112 -3.80 7.43 -16.31
C THR A 112 -3.73 8.83 -15.72
N ALA A 113 -3.68 8.94 -14.40
CA ALA A 113 -3.59 10.24 -13.72
C ALA A 113 -2.15 10.80 -13.71
N GLY A 114 -1.18 10.10 -14.27
CA GLY A 114 0.19 10.57 -14.36
C GLY A 114 1.14 10.03 -13.29
N VAL A 115 0.66 9.18 -12.40
CA VAL A 115 1.50 8.52 -11.39
C VAL A 115 1.99 7.21 -11.97
N LYS A 116 3.30 7.12 -12.23
CA LYS A 116 3.89 5.89 -12.79
C LYS A 116 4.04 4.85 -11.70
N ALA A 117 3.03 4.02 -11.54
CA ALA A 117 2.98 3.00 -10.48
C ALA A 117 2.88 1.62 -11.11
N ASP A 118 3.66 0.69 -10.55
CA ASP A 118 3.76 -0.67 -11.07
C ASP A 118 3.65 -1.73 -9.98
N VAL A 119 3.40 -1.33 -8.74
CA VAL A 119 3.38 -2.24 -7.60
C VAL A 119 1.96 -2.45 -7.10
N LEU A 120 1.58 -3.73 -6.95
CA LEU A 120 0.38 -4.14 -6.24
C LEU A 120 0.80 -5.05 -5.10
N SER A 121 0.81 -4.52 -3.90
CA SER A 121 1.13 -5.27 -2.69
C SER A 121 -0.17 -5.82 -2.11
N MET A 122 -0.51 -7.04 -2.49
CA MET A 122 -1.74 -7.67 -2.07
C MET A 122 -1.57 -9.18 -2.06
N GLY A 123 -2.34 -9.84 -1.20
CA GLY A 123 -2.30 -11.28 -1.06
C GLY A 123 -1.46 -11.70 0.13
N MET A 124 -1.94 -12.70 0.83
CA MET A 124 -1.26 -13.36 1.92
C MET A 124 -1.24 -14.85 1.63
N SER A 125 -0.69 -15.66 2.54
CA SER A 125 -0.52 -17.11 2.28
C SER A 125 -1.79 -17.79 1.76
N ASP A 126 -2.95 -17.46 2.32
CA ASP A 126 -4.20 -18.11 1.98
C ASP A 126 -4.81 -17.65 0.67
N ASP A 127 -4.61 -16.37 0.30
CA ASP A 127 -5.24 -15.79 -0.89
C ASP A 127 -4.22 -15.45 -1.98
N MET A 128 -2.98 -15.90 -1.83
CA MET A 128 -1.90 -15.61 -2.76
C MET A 128 -2.21 -16.01 -4.21
N PRO A 129 -2.77 -17.20 -4.48
CA PRO A 129 -3.04 -17.56 -5.89
C PRO A 129 -4.00 -16.59 -6.58
N ALA A 130 -5.06 -16.15 -5.89
CA ALA A 130 -6.00 -15.19 -6.46
C ALA A 130 -5.35 -13.83 -6.67
N ALA A 131 -4.51 -13.41 -5.74
CA ALA A 131 -3.79 -12.14 -5.85
C ALA A 131 -2.83 -12.14 -7.05
N ILE A 132 -2.06 -13.20 -7.21
CA ILE A 132 -1.12 -13.32 -8.32
C ILE A 132 -1.87 -13.32 -9.65
N GLU A 133 -2.97 -14.06 -9.74
CA GLU A 133 -3.80 -14.11 -10.94
C GLU A 133 -4.29 -12.72 -11.34
N CYS A 134 -4.55 -11.85 -10.37
CA CYS A 134 -5.00 -10.48 -10.61
C CYS A 134 -3.88 -9.45 -10.74
N GLY A 135 -2.62 -9.89 -10.78
CA GLY A 135 -1.49 -9.00 -11.07
C GLY A 135 -0.68 -8.52 -9.88
N ALA A 136 -0.78 -9.20 -8.73
CA ALA A 136 0.03 -8.83 -7.57
C ALA A 136 1.52 -8.91 -7.91
N THR A 137 2.27 -7.89 -7.50
CA THR A 137 3.72 -7.84 -7.67
C THR A 137 4.44 -8.18 -6.38
N HIS A 138 3.78 -7.93 -5.24
CA HIS A 138 4.30 -8.24 -3.92
C HIS A 138 3.22 -8.95 -3.13
N VAL A 139 3.54 -10.12 -2.59
CA VAL A 139 2.65 -10.88 -1.72
C VAL A 139 3.28 -11.02 -0.33
N ARG A 140 2.45 -11.11 0.69
CA ARG A 140 2.91 -11.20 2.05
C ARG A 140 2.77 -12.65 2.53
N ILE A 141 3.87 -13.38 2.55
CA ILE A 141 3.90 -14.78 2.94
C ILE A 141 4.76 -15.02 4.18
N GLY A 142 4.91 -13.97 5.00
CA GLY A 142 5.74 -14.03 6.19
C GLY A 142 5.36 -15.14 7.15
N SER A 143 4.07 -15.38 7.34
CA SER A 143 3.60 -16.46 8.22
C SER A 143 4.02 -17.84 7.72
N ALA A 144 4.04 -18.05 6.40
CA ALA A 144 4.43 -19.32 5.81
C ALA A 144 5.95 -19.53 5.85
N ILE A 145 6.73 -18.46 5.75
CA ILE A 145 8.18 -18.54 5.68
C ILE A 145 8.82 -18.44 7.07
N PHE A 146 8.36 -17.49 7.87
CA PHE A 146 8.99 -17.18 9.16
C PHE A 146 8.20 -17.71 10.34
N GLY A 147 7.16 -18.49 10.10
CA GLY A 147 6.26 -18.95 11.13
C GLY A 147 5.31 -17.86 11.61
N LYS A 148 4.56 -18.19 12.64
CA LYS A 148 3.56 -17.26 13.16
C LYS A 148 4.23 -16.10 13.85
N ARG A 149 3.92 -14.90 13.44
CA ARG A 149 4.48 -13.69 14.02
C ARG A 149 3.53 -13.12 15.04
N GLY A 150 4.03 -12.89 16.18
CA GLY A 150 3.27 -12.28 17.26
C GLY A 150 2.94 -10.83 17.02
#